data_64848e2c3baef4e210227b5191eb088b
#
_entry.id   64848e2c3baef4e210227b5191eb088b
#
_cell.length_a   1.000
_cell.length_b   1.000
_cell.length_c   1.000
_cell.angle_alpha   90.00
_cell.angle_beta   90.00
_cell.angle_gamma   90.00
#
_symmetry.space_group_name_H-M   'P 1'
#
loop_
_entity.id
_entity.type
_entity.pdbx_description
1 polymer ?
#
loop_
_entity_poly.entity_id
_entity_poly.type
_entity_poly.pdbx_seq_one_letter_code
_entity_poly.pdbx_strand_id
1 'polypeptide(L)'
;MSKFVPIESKFVSMSVDNIDTDQIIPARFLKTISKDGLGDQLFYDWRYEADGSPKADFILNQAASKSKQVLLAGDNFGCGSSREHAPWALTQYGFRALISTSFADIFKQNSLKNGLLPIVVPKDVHAWLFANPDSTVKVDLASQTLTIGDGRKVEFPVDGFAKHCLMEGVDELGYILQQDAAIRAFEAQRVGSIDTRA
;
A
#
# COMPACT_ATOMS: atom_id res chain seq x y z
N MET A 1 8.92 -5.36 7.34
CA MET A 1 7.85 -5.74 6.39
C MET A 1 8.24 -6.99 5.60
N SER A 2 7.34 -7.63 4.84
CA SER A 2 7.69 -8.76 3.97
C SER A 2 8.26 -8.25 2.64
N LYS A 3 9.20 -9.01 2.05
CA LYS A 3 9.73 -8.72 0.70
C LYS A 3 8.61 -8.66 -0.33
N PHE A 4 8.69 -7.69 -1.25
CA PHE A 4 7.78 -7.62 -2.37
C PHE A 4 8.24 -8.62 -3.43
N VAL A 5 7.39 -9.58 -3.73
CA VAL A 5 7.60 -10.56 -4.81
C VAL A 5 6.63 -10.24 -5.94
N PRO A 6 6.92 -10.61 -7.20
CA PRO A 6 5.99 -10.42 -8.30
C PRO A 6 4.61 -11.00 -7.96
N ILE A 7 3.57 -10.23 -8.25
CA ILE A 7 2.17 -10.59 -7.98
C ILE A 7 1.50 -10.92 -9.30
N GLU A 8 0.82 -12.04 -9.37
CA GLU A 8 -0.12 -12.35 -10.43
C GLU A 8 -1.47 -12.66 -9.79
N SER A 9 -2.43 -11.77 -9.96
CA SER A 9 -3.70 -11.80 -9.22
C SER A 9 -4.82 -11.17 -10.02
N LYS A 10 -6.05 -11.64 -9.82
CA LYS A 10 -7.23 -10.80 -10.05
C LYS A 10 -7.22 -9.67 -9.04
N PHE A 11 -8.01 -8.63 -9.29
CA PHE A 11 -8.10 -7.47 -8.41
C PHE A 11 -9.52 -7.29 -7.86
N VAL A 12 -9.61 -6.56 -6.76
CA VAL A 12 -10.88 -6.03 -6.24
C VAL A 12 -11.11 -4.68 -6.90
N SER A 13 -12.31 -4.44 -7.43
CA SER A 13 -12.68 -3.15 -8.06
C SER A 13 -13.54 -2.32 -7.14
N MET A 14 -13.12 -1.09 -6.87
CA MET A 14 -13.88 -0.07 -6.13
C MET A 14 -13.89 1.21 -6.96
N SER A 15 -14.97 1.44 -7.72
CA SER A 15 -15.11 2.54 -8.69
C SER A 15 -15.53 3.87 -8.04
N VAL A 16 -15.14 4.10 -6.80
CA VAL A 16 -15.43 5.34 -6.06
C VAL A 16 -14.20 6.23 -6.12
N ASP A 17 -14.39 7.49 -6.55
CA ASP A 17 -13.35 8.51 -6.55
C ASP A 17 -13.25 9.18 -5.17
N ASN A 18 -12.10 9.80 -4.89
CA ASN A 18 -11.83 10.55 -3.67
C ASN A 18 -12.08 9.75 -2.39
N ILE A 19 -11.76 8.46 -2.40
CA ILE A 19 -11.79 7.66 -1.18
C ILE A 19 -10.76 8.24 -0.21
N ASP A 20 -11.25 8.80 0.88
CA ASP A 20 -10.41 9.41 1.90
C ASP A 20 -9.94 8.42 2.97
N THR A 21 -8.97 8.85 3.77
CA THR A 21 -8.38 8.00 4.80
C THR A 21 -9.33 7.66 5.96
N ASP A 22 -10.40 8.45 6.20
CA ASP A 22 -11.46 8.13 7.18
C ASP A 22 -12.38 7.04 6.67
N GLN A 23 -12.63 7.00 5.35
CA GLN A 23 -13.37 5.93 4.70
C GLN A 23 -12.56 4.63 4.68
N ILE A 24 -11.23 4.72 4.43
CA ILE A 24 -10.34 3.55 4.47
C ILE A 24 -10.29 2.96 5.88
N ILE A 25 -10.08 3.81 6.90
CA ILE A 25 -10.10 3.42 8.31
C ILE A 25 -10.70 4.53 9.17
N PRO A 26 -11.90 4.33 9.77
CA PRO A 26 -12.54 5.33 10.60
C PRO A 26 -11.70 5.75 11.80
N ALA A 27 -11.74 7.05 12.12
CA ALA A 27 -10.93 7.68 13.16
C ALA A 27 -11.01 6.98 14.54
N ARG A 28 -12.13 6.33 14.86
CA ARG A 28 -12.31 5.60 16.12
C ARG A 28 -11.36 4.42 16.31
N PHE A 29 -10.77 3.91 15.23
CA PHE A 29 -9.80 2.79 15.25
C PHE A 29 -8.33 3.25 15.30
N LEU A 30 -8.05 4.56 15.31
CA LEU A 30 -6.69 5.11 15.29
C LEU A 30 -5.99 5.11 16.67
N LYS A 31 -6.62 4.60 17.70
CA LYS A 31 -6.07 4.57 19.06
C LYS A 31 -4.99 3.50 19.27
N THR A 32 -4.88 2.57 18.35
CA THR A 32 -3.89 1.49 18.43
C THR A 32 -2.54 1.91 17.85
N ILE A 33 -1.46 1.41 18.46
CA ILE A 33 -0.09 1.50 17.93
C ILE A 33 0.33 0.19 17.25
N SER A 34 -0.49 -0.88 17.36
CA SER A 34 -0.27 -2.15 16.67
C SER A 34 -0.96 -2.15 15.32
N LYS A 35 -0.34 -2.83 14.36
CA LYS A 35 -0.93 -3.08 13.05
C LYS A 35 -1.93 -4.24 13.07
N ASP A 36 -1.85 -5.10 14.11
CA ASP A 36 -2.63 -6.34 14.17
C ASP A 36 -4.13 -6.05 14.28
N GLY A 37 -4.92 -6.78 13.50
CA GLY A 37 -6.38 -6.66 13.48
C GLY A 37 -6.93 -5.48 12.68
N LEU A 38 -6.09 -4.56 12.17
CA LEU A 38 -6.58 -3.42 11.40
C LEU A 38 -7.21 -3.80 10.06
N GLY A 39 -6.88 -4.97 9.51
CA GLY A 39 -7.51 -5.48 8.30
C GLY A 39 -9.03 -5.72 8.46
N ASP A 40 -9.48 -6.07 9.65
CA ASP A 40 -10.91 -6.22 9.95
C ASP A 40 -11.63 -4.86 10.01
N GLN A 41 -10.89 -3.79 10.27
CA GLN A 41 -11.40 -2.42 10.35
C GLN A 41 -11.36 -1.69 8.98
N LEU A 42 -10.76 -2.31 7.95
CA LEU A 42 -10.68 -1.74 6.60
C LEU A 42 -12.07 -1.47 6.04
N PHE A 43 -12.34 -0.22 5.63
CA PHE A 43 -13.64 0.24 5.12
C PHE A 43 -14.82 -0.13 6.05
N TYR A 44 -14.63 -0.04 7.36
CA TYR A 44 -15.57 -0.57 8.34
C TYR A 44 -17.00 -0.09 8.13
N ASP A 45 -17.22 1.22 7.93
CA ASP A 45 -18.55 1.81 7.79
C ASP A 45 -19.25 1.40 6.46
N TRP A 46 -18.47 0.93 5.50
CA TRP A 46 -18.99 0.38 4.25
C TRP A 46 -19.21 -1.12 4.34
N ARG A 47 -18.39 -1.82 5.12
CA ARG A 47 -18.40 -3.30 5.23
C ARG A 47 -19.40 -3.85 6.21
N TYR A 48 -19.75 -3.08 7.23
CA TYR A 48 -20.56 -3.57 8.33
C TYR A 48 -21.81 -2.72 8.54
N GLU A 49 -22.86 -3.35 9.08
CA GLU A 49 -24.05 -2.69 9.56
C GLU A 49 -23.81 -2.04 10.93
N ALA A 50 -24.79 -1.27 11.43
CA ALA A 50 -24.68 -0.58 12.72
C ALA A 50 -24.53 -1.56 13.92
N ASP A 51 -25.03 -2.78 13.79
CA ASP A 51 -24.91 -3.85 14.78
C ASP A 51 -23.59 -4.65 14.67
N GLY A 52 -22.73 -4.29 13.68
CA GLY A 52 -21.47 -4.95 13.43
C GLY A 52 -21.55 -6.19 12.55
N SER A 53 -22.73 -6.55 12.05
CA SER A 53 -22.88 -7.64 11.09
C SER A 53 -22.31 -7.27 9.71
N PRO A 54 -21.64 -8.19 9.00
CA PRO A 54 -21.06 -7.88 7.70
C PRO A 54 -22.14 -7.73 6.62
N LYS A 55 -22.03 -6.69 5.80
CA LYS A 55 -22.86 -6.49 4.60
C LYS A 55 -22.45 -7.51 3.55
N ALA A 56 -23.31 -8.48 3.24
CA ALA A 56 -22.99 -9.59 2.35
C ALA A 56 -22.70 -9.16 0.91
N ASP A 57 -23.29 -8.06 0.46
CA ASP A 57 -23.14 -7.49 -0.88
C ASP A 57 -21.87 -6.65 -1.04
N PHE A 58 -21.23 -6.23 0.07
CA PHE A 58 -20.00 -5.46 -0.04
C PHE A 58 -18.84 -6.34 -0.53
N ILE A 59 -18.14 -5.86 -1.56
CA ILE A 59 -17.16 -6.66 -2.31
C ILE A 59 -16.06 -7.29 -1.43
N LEU A 60 -15.57 -6.60 -0.40
CA LEU A 60 -14.52 -7.12 0.48
C LEU A 60 -15.03 -8.19 1.47
N ASN A 61 -16.33 -8.33 1.65
CA ASN A 61 -16.93 -9.36 2.48
C ASN A 61 -17.17 -10.66 1.70
N GLN A 62 -17.08 -10.60 0.37
CA GLN A 62 -17.21 -11.76 -0.50
C GLN A 62 -15.97 -12.66 -0.41
N ALA A 63 -16.17 -13.97 -0.36
CA ALA A 63 -15.07 -14.95 -0.25
C ALA A 63 -14.06 -14.84 -1.40
N ALA A 64 -14.51 -14.52 -2.62
CA ALA A 64 -13.67 -14.34 -3.80
C ALA A 64 -12.69 -13.17 -3.70
N SER A 65 -12.92 -12.21 -2.80
CA SER A 65 -12.02 -11.06 -2.60
C SER A 65 -10.85 -11.34 -1.68
N LYS A 66 -10.96 -12.35 -0.80
CA LYS A 66 -9.94 -12.65 0.22
C LYS A 66 -8.60 -13.09 -0.35
N SER A 67 -8.57 -13.68 -1.54
CA SER A 67 -7.33 -14.12 -2.20
C SER A 67 -6.72 -13.07 -3.12
N LYS A 68 -7.40 -11.94 -3.33
CA LYS A 68 -6.96 -10.90 -4.25
C LYS A 68 -5.99 -9.95 -3.56
N GLN A 69 -4.80 -9.79 -4.12
CA GLN A 69 -3.73 -8.97 -3.55
C GLN A 69 -3.66 -7.55 -4.16
N VAL A 70 -4.53 -7.25 -5.11
CA VAL A 70 -4.56 -5.97 -5.82
C VAL A 70 -5.92 -5.32 -5.66
N LEU A 71 -5.93 -4.02 -5.32
CA LEU A 71 -7.12 -3.18 -5.30
C LEU A 71 -7.05 -2.17 -6.45
N LEU A 72 -8.04 -2.17 -7.32
CA LEU A 72 -8.31 -1.13 -8.31
C LEU A 72 -9.27 -0.12 -7.70
N ALA A 73 -8.84 1.11 -7.54
CA ALA A 73 -9.61 2.19 -6.94
C ALA A 73 -9.87 3.32 -7.94
N GLY A 74 -10.88 4.14 -7.68
CA GLY A 74 -11.15 5.38 -8.41
C GLY A 74 -10.03 6.41 -8.26
N ASP A 75 -10.22 7.58 -8.84
CA ASP A 75 -9.25 8.67 -8.82
C ASP A 75 -9.03 9.25 -7.41
N ASN A 76 -7.85 9.86 -7.17
CA ASN A 76 -7.50 10.56 -5.93
C ASN A 76 -7.69 9.72 -4.65
N PHE A 77 -7.22 8.47 -4.70
CA PHE A 77 -7.35 7.54 -3.57
C PHE A 77 -6.42 7.93 -2.40
N GLY A 78 -6.95 7.81 -1.17
CA GLY A 78 -6.20 8.09 0.05
C GLY A 78 -6.08 9.58 0.36
N CYS A 79 -6.98 10.42 -0.18
CA CYS A 79 -7.07 11.84 0.17
C CYS A 79 -7.46 12.02 1.67
N GLY A 80 -7.48 13.28 2.14
CA GLY A 80 -7.81 13.60 3.52
C GLY A 80 -6.59 13.62 4.45
N SER A 81 -6.77 13.17 5.68
CA SER A 81 -5.75 13.29 6.74
C SER A 81 -4.58 12.31 6.55
N SER A 82 -3.37 12.76 6.95
CA SER A 82 -2.19 11.90 6.96
C SER A 82 -2.32 10.79 8.01
N ARG A 83 -2.62 9.55 7.59
CA ARG A 83 -2.82 8.41 8.48
C ARG A 83 -2.07 7.18 8.00
N GLU A 84 -1.06 6.76 8.75
CA GLU A 84 -0.38 5.49 8.47
C GLU A 84 -1.28 4.27 8.67
N HIS A 85 -2.31 4.37 9.50
CA HIS A 85 -3.28 3.30 9.74
C HIS A 85 -4.03 2.88 8.46
N ALA A 86 -4.20 3.79 7.49
CA ALA A 86 -4.87 3.45 6.24
C ALA A 86 -4.05 2.43 5.40
N PRO A 87 -2.76 2.64 5.10
CA PRO A 87 -1.92 1.59 4.52
C PRO A 87 -1.81 0.33 5.40
N TRP A 88 -1.80 0.45 6.74
CA TRP A 88 -1.78 -0.71 7.63
C TRP A 88 -3.03 -1.57 7.46
N ALA A 89 -4.21 -0.96 7.45
CA ALA A 89 -5.47 -1.69 7.26
C ALA A 89 -5.50 -2.41 5.91
N LEU A 90 -5.05 -1.74 4.84
CA LEU A 90 -4.98 -2.32 3.49
C LEU A 90 -4.01 -3.52 3.43
N THR A 91 -2.82 -3.38 4.01
CA THR A 91 -1.82 -4.47 4.02
C THR A 91 -2.24 -5.63 4.92
N GLN A 92 -2.85 -5.36 6.07
CA GLN A 92 -3.37 -6.39 6.98
C GLN A 92 -4.57 -7.14 6.40
N TYR A 93 -5.37 -6.50 5.55
CA TYR A 93 -6.43 -7.19 4.80
C TYR A 93 -5.85 -8.15 3.74
N GLY A 94 -4.64 -7.89 3.23
CA GLY A 94 -3.94 -8.73 2.26
C GLY A 94 -3.59 -8.02 0.95
N PHE A 95 -3.90 -6.73 0.79
CA PHE A 95 -3.47 -6.00 -0.39
C PHE A 95 -1.97 -5.73 -0.37
N ARG A 96 -1.35 -5.89 -1.54
CA ARG A 96 0.07 -5.63 -1.77
C ARG A 96 0.29 -4.52 -2.80
N ALA A 97 -0.67 -4.31 -3.69
CA ALA A 97 -0.64 -3.24 -4.67
C ALA A 97 -2.00 -2.56 -4.81
N LEU A 98 -1.96 -1.27 -5.10
CA LEU A 98 -3.12 -0.44 -5.43
C LEU A 98 -2.94 0.10 -6.84
N ILE A 99 -4.00 0.15 -7.61
CA ILE A 99 -4.03 0.73 -8.96
C ILE A 99 -5.06 1.86 -8.96
N SER A 100 -4.66 3.05 -9.40
CA SER A 100 -5.52 4.22 -9.56
C SER A 100 -4.94 5.16 -10.61
N THR A 101 -5.70 6.16 -11.04
CA THR A 101 -5.21 7.26 -11.87
C THR A 101 -4.44 8.31 -11.07
N SER A 102 -4.71 8.44 -9.76
CA SER A 102 -3.92 9.27 -8.84
C SER A 102 -4.08 8.85 -7.38
N PHE A 103 -3.13 9.25 -6.55
CA PHE A 103 -3.12 9.06 -5.11
C PHE A 103 -2.75 10.37 -4.42
N ALA A 104 -3.26 10.60 -3.21
CA ALA A 104 -2.77 11.68 -2.38
C ALA A 104 -1.29 11.45 -1.99
N ASP A 105 -0.47 12.49 -2.02
CA ASP A 105 1.00 12.39 -1.87
C ASP A 105 1.42 11.72 -0.56
N ILE A 106 0.83 12.14 0.55
CA ILE A 106 1.15 11.58 1.87
C ILE A 106 0.72 10.11 1.96
N PHE A 107 -0.45 9.76 1.43
CA PHE A 107 -0.91 8.38 1.39
C PHE A 107 0.05 7.50 0.56
N LYS A 108 0.49 7.99 -0.60
CA LYS A 108 1.46 7.30 -1.46
C LYS A 108 2.77 7.01 -0.72
N GLN A 109 3.33 8.02 -0.02
CA GLN A 109 4.55 7.86 0.78
C GLN A 109 4.36 6.86 1.92
N ASN A 110 3.28 6.98 2.70
CA ASN A 110 2.97 6.07 3.80
C ASN A 110 2.74 4.63 3.30
N SER A 111 2.15 4.47 2.11
CA SER A 111 1.95 3.15 1.49
C SER A 111 3.28 2.46 1.21
N LEU A 112 4.22 3.14 0.56
CA LEU A 112 5.55 2.61 0.25
C LEU A 112 6.33 2.21 1.51
N LYS A 113 6.30 3.04 2.57
CA LYS A 113 6.92 2.75 3.87
C LYS A 113 6.33 1.51 4.56
N ASN A 114 5.09 1.17 4.26
CA ASN A 114 4.36 0.06 4.89
C ASN A 114 4.20 -1.18 4.00
N GLY A 115 4.92 -1.28 2.90
CA GLY A 115 4.93 -2.48 2.07
C GLY A 115 3.77 -2.57 1.07
N LEU A 116 3.05 -1.48 0.82
CA LEU A 116 1.95 -1.35 -0.12
C LEU A 116 2.42 -0.54 -1.33
N LEU A 117 2.27 -1.09 -2.53
CA LEU A 117 2.74 -0.47 -3.77
C LEU A 117 1.61 0.29 -4.49
N PRO A 118 1.57 1.64 -4.46
CA PRO A 118 0.65 2.44 -5.25
C PRO A 118 1.16 2.57 -6.69
N ILE A 119 0.33 2.19 -7.66
CA ILE A 119 0.62 2.19 -9.09
C ILE A 119 -0.33 3.17 -9.78
N VAL A 120 0.23 4.24 -10.34
CA VAL A 120 -0.52 5.19 -11.16
C VAL A 120 -0.55 4.68 -12.60
N VAL A 121 -1.76 4.63 -13.18
CA VAL A 121 -1.95 4.19 -14.55
C VAL A 121 -2.65 5.27 -15.41
N PRO A 122 -2.45 5.28 -16.73
CA PRO A 122 -3.20 6.13 -17.64
C PRO A 122 -4.71 5.86 -17.58
N LYS A 123 -5.50 6.89 -17.87
CA LYS A 123 -6.98 6.83 -17.78
C LYS A 123 -7.60 5.75 -18.67
N ASP A 124 -7.04 5.50 -19.85
CA ASP A 124 -7.52 4.46 -20.77
C ASP A 124 -7.28 3.05 -20.22
N VAL A 125 -6.12 2.82 -19.58
CA VAL A 125 -5.79 1.57 -18.89
C VAL A 125 -6.74 1.36 -17.70
N HIS A 126 -6.95 2.40 -16.91
CA HIS A 126 -7.84 2.38 -15.76
C HIS A 126 -9.29 2.04 -16.15
N ALA A 127 -9.80 2.72 -17.18
CA ALA A 127 -11.14 2.46 -17.72
C ALA A 127 -11.26 1.02 -18.25
N TRP A 128 -10.23 0.52 -18.94
CA TRP A 128 -10.21 -0.87 -19.41
C TRP A 128 -10.26 -1.87 -18.25
N LEU A 129 -9.50 -1.63 -17.18
CA LEU A 129 -9.51 -2.50 -16.00
C LEU A 129 -10.90 -2.55 -15.35
N PHE A 130 -11.57 -1.40 -15.19
CA PHE A 130 -12.94 -1.37 -14.65
C PHE A 130 -13.95 -2.09 -15.57
N ALA A 131 -13.76 -2.02 -16.87
CA ALA A 131 -14.61 -2.73 -17.83
C ALA A 131 -14.33 -4.25 -17.87
N ASN A 132 -13.19 -4.72 -17.32
CA ASN A 132 -12.78 -6.12 -17.32
C ASN A 132 -12.42 -6.62 -15.91
N PRO A 133 -13.37 -6.64 -14.94
CA PRO A 133 -13.10 -6.89 -13.52
C PRO A 133 -12.61 -8.32 -13.21
N ASP A 134 -12.80 -9.25 -14.14
CA ASP A 134 -12.34 -10.63 -14.02
C ASP A 134 -10.95 -10.88 -14.58
N SER A 135 -10.32 -9.86 -15.17
CA SER A 135 -8.99 -9.98 -15.74
C SER A 135 -7.92 -10.14 -14.65
N THR A 136 -6.80 -10.73 -15.03
CA THR A 136 -5.62 -10.86 -14.17
C THR A 136 -4.63 -9.76 -14.48
N VAL A 137 -3.95 -9.26 -13.45
CA VAL A 137 -2.84 -8.33 -13.59
C VAL A 137 -1.58 -8.96 -13.03
N LYS A 138 -0.43 -8.63 -13.64
CA LYS A 138 0.89 -9.00 -13.13
C LYS A 138 1.66 -7.75 -12.77
N VAL A 139 2.06 -7.67 -11.51
CA VAL A 139 2.84 -6.55 -10.96
C VAL A 139 4.26 -7.03 -10.70
N ASP A 140 5.23 -6.43 -11.37
CA ASP A 140 6.66 -6.69 -11.18
C ASP A 140 7.36 -5.40 -10.75
N LEU A 141 7.75 -5.34 -9.47
CA LEU A 141 8.44 -4.19 -8.92
C LEU A 141 9.89 -4.10 -9.40
N ALA A 142 10.55 -5.23 -9.69
CA ALA A 142 11.94 -5.20 -10.14
C ALA A 142 12.07 -4.49 -11.50
N SER A 143 11.19 -4.82 -12.44
CA SER A 143 11.08 -4.15 -13.74
C SER A 143 10.19 -2.91 -13.71
N GLN A 144 9.49 -2.62 -12.60
CA GLN A 144 8.52 -1.52 -12.48
C GLN A 144 7.44 -1.58 -13.57
N THR A 145 6.91 -2.77 -13.82
CA THR A 145 5.96 -3.02 -14.90
C THR A 145 4.67 -3.65 -14.37
N LEU A 146 3.54 -3.08 -14.76
CA LEU A 146 2.21 -3.64 -14.63
C LEU A 146 1.81 -4.22 -16.00
N THR A 147 1.57 -5.52 -16.07
CA THR A 147 0.98 -6.16 -17.26
C THR A 147 -0.50 -6.40 -16.98
N ILE A 148 -1.38 -5.98 -17.88
CA ILE A 148 -2.84 -6.17 -17.75
C ILE A 148 -3.32 -7.30 -18.68
N GLY A 149 -4.56 -7.75 -18.49
CA GLY A 149 -5.09 -8.97 -19.09
C GLY A 149 -5.15 -9.01 -20.62
N ASP A 150 -5.09 -7.86 -21.30
CA ASP A 150 -5.00 -7.76 -22.76
C ASP A 150 -3.55 -7.76 -23.28
N GLY A 151 -2.57 -7.91 -22.40
CA GLY A 151 -1.13 -7.96 -22.73
C GLY A 151 -0.43 -6.59 -22.75
N ARG A 152 -1.14 -5.48 -22.58
CA ARG A 152 -0.51 -4.16 -22.45
C ARG A 152 0.37 -4.11 -21.21
N LYS A 153 1.50 -3.40 -21.33
CA LYS A 153 2.43 -3.15 -20.23
C LYS A 153 2.45 -1.67 -19.93
N VAL A 154 2.35 -1.33 -18.64
CA VAL A 154 2.42 0.02 -18.12
C VAL A 154 3.64 0.09 -17.22
N GLU A 155 4.56 1.00 -17.51
CA GLU A 155 5.67 1.32 -16.60
C GLU A 155 5.17 2.27 -15.52
N PHE A 156 5.61 2.04 -14.28
CA PHE A 156 5.28 2.91 -13.15
C PHE A 156 6.54 3.32 -12.38
N PRO A 157 6.72 4.63 -12.11
CA PRO A 157 7.88 5.10 -11.38
C PRO A 157 7.73 4.80 -9.88
N VAL A 158 8.81 4.31 -9.28
CA VAL A 158 8.95 4.17 -7.82
C VAL A 158 10.29 4.80 -7.42
N ASP A 159 10.29 5.55 -6.32
CA ASP A 159 11.51 6.06 -5.73
C ASP A 159 12.52 4.94 -5.47
N GLY A 160 13.80 5.19 -5.78
CA GLY A 160 14.84 4.16 -5.71
C GLY A 160 15.04 3.59 -4.30
N PHE A 161 14.95 4.44 -3.26
CA PHE A 161 15.08 3.99 -1.88
C PHE A 161 13.86 3.16 -1.44
N ALA A 162 12.65 3.64 -1.76
CA ALA A 162 11.42 2.91 -1.49
C ALA A 162 11.40 1.55 -2.22
N LYS A 163 11.85 1.49 -3.49
CA LYS A 163 12.00 0.25 -4.24
C LYS A 163 12.96 -0.72 -3.54
N HIS A 164 14.13 -0.24 -3.10
CA HIS A 164 15.09 -1.05 -2.36
C HIS A 164 14.45 -1.63 -1.09
N CYS A 165 13.81 -0.78 -0.27
CA CYS A 165 13.15 -1.21 0.97
C CYS A 165 12.08 -2.27 0.71
N LEU A 166 11.23 -2.09 -0.29
CA LEU A 166 10.19 -3.06 -0.68
C LEU A 166 10.80 -4.39 -1.16
N MET A 167 11.85 -4.34 -2.00
CA MET A 167 12.51 -5.54 -2.53
C MET A 167 13.22 -6.33 -1.43
N GLU A 168 13.85 -5.64 -0.47
CA GLU A 168 14.55 -6.30 0.65
C GLU A 168 13.61 -6.63 1.83
N GLY A 169 12.40 -6.08 1.85
CA GLY A 169 11.44 -6.31 2.93
C GLY A 169 11.82 -5.60 4.23
N VAL A 170 12.55 -4.49 4.14
CA VAL A 170 12.99 -3.67 5.27
C VAL A 170 12.29 -2.31 5.27
N ASP A 171 12.14 -1.71 6.43
CA ASP A 171 11.76 -0.32 6.58
C ASP A 171 12.99 0.60 6.67
N GLU A 172 12.77 1.90 6.81
CA GLU A 172 13.85 2.89 6.92
C GLU A 172 14.80 2.58 8.08
N LEU A 173 14.26 2.16 9.23
CA LEU A 173 15.07 1.77 10.39
C LEU A 173 15.88 0.50 10.10
N GLY A 174 15.24 -0.52 9.53
CA GLY A 174 15.91 -1.76 9.15
C GLY A 174 17.04 -1.53 8.14
N TYR A 175 16.86 -0.59 7.20
CA TYR A 175 17.91 -0.18 6.29
C TYR A 175 19.10 0.45 7.02
N ILE A 176 18.84 1.38 7.96
CA ILE A 176 19.90 2.01 8.76
C ILE A 176 20.66 0.96 9.59
N LEU A 177 19.95 0.03 10.21
CA LEU A 177 20.56 -1.04 10.99
C LEU A 177 21.48 -1.95 10.14
N GLN A 178 21.17 -2.14 8.86
CA GLN A 178 22.05 -2.87 7.94
C GLN A 178 23.35 -2.11 7.63
N GLN A 179 23.42 -0.80 7.87
CA GLN A 179 24.61 0.02 7.65
C GLN A 179 25.51 0.14 8.91
N ASP A 180 25.27 -0.61 9.98
CA ASP A 180 25.96 -0.50 11.26
C ASP A 180 27.48 -0.50 11.11
N ALA A 181 28.04 -1.39 10.29
CA ALA A 181 29.50 -1.45 10.05
C ALA A 181 30.05 -0.15 9.40
N ALA A 182 29.34 0.42 8.45
CA ALA A 182 29.72 1.67 7.79
C ALA A 182 29.58 2.85 8.76
N ILE A 183 28.53 2.87 9.58
CA ILE A 183 28.32 3.90 10.61
C ILE A 183 29.45 3.86 11.63
N ARG A 184 29.79 2.69 12.18
CA ARG A 184 30.92 2.54 13.14
C ARG A 184 32.26 2.95 12.54
N ALA A 185 32.51 2.59 11.28
CA ALA A 185 33.73 3.01 10.59
C ALA A 185 33.82 4.53 10.43
N PHE A 186 32.73 5.18 10.10
CA PHE A 186 32.65 6.64 10.02
C PHE A 186 32.85 7.31 11.39
N GLU A 187 32.17 6.80 12.44
CA GLU A 187 32.30 7.33 13.80
C GLU A 187 33.72 7.19 14.35
N ALA A 188 34.39 6.08 14.06
CA ALA A 188 35.79 5.86 14.47
C ALA A 188 36.79 6.81 13.82
N GLN A 189 36.49 7.34 12.64
CA GLN A 189 37.33 8.33 11.94
C GLN A 189 37.04 9.78 12.34
N ARG A 190 35.96 10.01 13.09
CA ARG A 190 35.53 11.36 13.45
C ARG A 190 36.35 11.91 14.60
N VAL A 191 37.31 12.81 14.27
CA VAL A 191 38.09 13.58 15.25
C VAL A 191 37.28 14.79 15.72
N GLY A 192 37.06 14.94 17.03
CA GLY A 192 36.44 16.16 17.60
C GLY A 192 34.94 16.12 17.74
N SER A 193 34.35 14.99 18.22
CA SER A 193 32.96 15.01 18.66
C SER A 193 32.78 15.91 19.89
N ILE A 194 31.76 16.77 19.89
CA ILE A 194 31.38 17.56 21.06
C ILE A 194 30.90 16.57 22.13
N ASP A 195 31.58 16.54 23.28
CA ASP A 195 31.10 15.76 24.43
C ASP A 195 30.09 16.63 25.20
N THR A 196 28.84 16.23 25.14
CA THR A 196 27.73 16.92 25.83
C THR A 196 27.48 16.37 27.25
N ARG A 197 28.34 15.47 27.75
CA ARG A 197 28.22 14.86 29.07
C ARG A 197 28.99 15.63 30.14
N ALA A 198 29.50 16.80 29.83
CA ALA A 198 30.18 17.69 30.78
C ALA A 198 29.21 18.59 31.52
#